data_518d6402facefcb91269b784d0f70cec
#
_entry.id   518d6402facefcb91269b784d0f70cec
#
_cell.length_a   1.000
_cell.length_b   1.000
_cell.length_c   1.000
_cell.angle_alpha   90.00
_cell.angle_beta   90.00
_cell.angle_gamma   90.00
#
_symmetry.space_group_name_H-M   'P 1'
#
loop_
_entity.id
_entity.type
_entity.pdbx_description
1 polymer ?
#
loop_
_entity_poly.entity_id
_entity_poly.type
_entity_poly.pdbx_seq_one_letter_code
_entity_poly.pdbx_strand_id
1 'polypeptide(L)'
;MEKQQLVIYNTLSRKKETFEPLNAPNVGMYVCGPTVYGDPHLGHARPSITFDILFRYLKHLGYKVRYVRNITDVGHLEHDADEGDDKIEKKARLEQLEPMEIAQHYTNRYHDAMNALNVLPPSIEPQATGHIIEQEQLVKEIMDNGFAYESNGSIYFDTAKYNEKYHYGKLSGRNLDDVINASRELGGVEDKRNQTDFALWKKATPEHIMKWPSPWSEGFPGWHCECTAMGRKYLGSNFDIHGGGMDLMFPHHECEIAQAVASQGHDMVRYWMHNNMITINGKKMGKSLGNFITLEEFFKGTHEALTQAYSPMTIRFFILSAHYRGTVDFSNEALQAAEKGLNRLLSGIKDLDRIQPSAESDKATSDFVKEFRSRCYNAMNDDLQTPVVISILFEACHIINTIVDHKGTISAEDLAELKETMHLFAFDLMGLRAESSDNNQAREEAYGKVVDMVLDLRSKAKADKDWATSDKIRDMLADAGFEVKDTKDGAVWKLDK
;
A
#
# COMPACT_ATOMS: atom_id res chain seq x y z
N MET A 1 -11.06 -14.56 26.15
CA MET A 1 -11.36 -14.44 24.71
C MET A 1 -11.23 -15.82 24.10
N GLU A 2 -12.26 -16.34 23.46
CA GLU A 2 -12.12 -17.50 22.59
C GLU A 2 -11.03 -17.18 21.57
N LYS A 3 -10.14 -18.13 21.33
CA LYS A 3 -9.08 -17.99 20.32
C LYS A 3 -9.76 -17.77 18.98
N GLN A 4 -9.83 -16.55 18.54
CA GLN A 4 -10.40 -16.21 17.25
C GLN A 4 -9.47 -16.77 16.17
N GLN A 5 -10.01 -17.63 15.34
CA GLN A 5 -9.23 -18.40 14.36
C GLN A 5 -9.27 -17.69 13.01
N LEU A 6 -8.15 -17.06 12.65
CA LEU A 6 -8.00 -16.43 11.34
C LEU A 6 -8.00 -17.48 10.24
N VAL A 7 -8.79 -17.27 9.21
CA VAL A 7 -8.80 -18.02 7.96
C VAL A 7 -8.34 -17.10 6.85
N ILE A 8 -7.43 -17.57 6.01
CA ILE A 8 -6.90 -16.81 4.85
C ILE A 8 -7.00 -17.64 3.58
N TYR A 9 -7.18 -16.98 2.45
CA TYR A 9 -7.16 -17.64 1.16
C TYR A 9 -5.72 -17.90 0.71
N ASN A 10 -5.38 -19.17 0.51
CA ASN A 10 -4.09 -19.57 0.00
C ASN A 10 -4.19 -19.77 -1.52
N THR A 11 -3.49 -18.94 -2.29
CA THR A 11 -3.51 -19.01 -3.76
C THR A 11 -2.98 -20.33 -4.29
N LEU A 12 -2.02 -20.94 -3.60
CA LEU A 12 -1.43 -22.22 -4.02
C LEU A 12 -2.44 -23.36 -3.98
N SER A 13 -3.21 -23.47 -2.90
CA SER A 13 -4.26 -24.48 -2.75
C SER A 13 -5.60 -24.06 -3.34
N ARG A 14 -5.78 -22.76 -3.61
CA ARG A 14 -7.03 -22.13 -4.08
C ARG A 14 -8.19 -22.31 -3.09
N LYS A 15 -7.88 -22.36 -1.79
CA LYS A 15 -8.85 -22.55 -0.71
C LYS A 15 -8.61 -21.56 0.41
N LYS A 16 -9.66 -21.30 1.17
CA LYS A 16 -9.54 -20.68 2.49
C LYS A 16 -9.03 -21.74 3.45
N GLU A 17 -7.97 -21.41 4.18
CA GLU A 17 -7.31 -22.27 5.13
C GLU A 17 -7.20 -21.57 6.48
N THR A 18 -7.33 -22.33 7.55
CA THR A 18 -7.04 -21.84 8.89
C THR A 18 -5.57 -21.45 8.98
N PHE A 19 -5.31 -20.23 9.44
CA PHE A 19 -3.95 -19.75 9.61
C PHE A 19 -3.30 -20.39 10.84
N GLU A 20 -2.28 -21.18 10.58
CA GLU A 20 -1.45 -21.84 11.59
C GLU A 20 0.02 -21.50 11.33
N PRO A 21 0.66 -20.63 12.10
CA PRO A 21 2.07 -20.31 11.87
C PRO A 21 2.99 -21.51 12.11
N LEU A 22 4.07 -21.58 11.35
CA LEU A 22 5.09 -22.65 11.47
C LEU A 22 5.72 -22.68 12.86
N ASN A 23 5.91 -21.53 13.49
CA ASN A 23 6.61 -21.37 14.75
C ASN A 23 5.90 -20.38 15.70
N ALA A 24 4.63 -20.68 16.08
CA ALA A 24 3.85 -19.80 16.95
C ALA A 24 4.63 -19.45 18.25
N PRO A 25 4.58 -18.19 18.74
CA PRO A 25 3.80 -17.07 18.21
C PRO A 25 4.48 -16.27 17.08
N ASN A 26 5.64 -16.73 16.56
CA ASN A 26 6.39 -16.04 15.54
C ASN A 26 5.79 -16.32 14.17
N VAL A 27 5.69 -15.27 13.33
CA VAL A 27 5.21 -15.33 11.96
C VAL A 27 6.22 -14.66 11.05
N GLY A 28 6.65 -15.34 10.00
CA GLY A 28 7.45 -14.79 8.91
C GLY A 28 6.54 -14.36 7.76
N MET A 29 6.61 -13.08 7.37
CA MET A 29 5.84 -12.54 6.25
C MET A 29 6.76 -11.80 5.29
N TYR A 30 6.76 -12.20 4.03
CA TYR A 30 7.46 -11.51 2.94
C TYR A 30 6.46 -10.91 1.96
N VAL A 31 6.67 -9.68 1.52
CA VAL A 31 5.84 -9.05 0.48
C VAL A 31 6.77 -8.41 -0.53
N CYS A 32 6.53 -8.68 -1.82
CA CYS A 32 7.28 -8.03 -2.87
C CYS A 32 7.08 -6.51 -2.83
N GLY A 33 8.20 -5.80 -2.83
CA GLY A 33 8.24 -4.34 -2.78
C GLY A 33 8.29 -3.69 -4.15
N PRO A 34 8.45 -2.37 -4.21
CA PRO A 34 8.47 -1.63 -5.47
C PRO A 34 9.81 -1.73 -6.19
N THR A 35 9.78 -1.60 -7.52
CA THR A 35 10.95 -1.21 -8.31
C THR A 35 11.03 0.31 -8.33
N VAL A 36 12.13 0.86 -7.84
CA VAL A 36 12.25 2.30 -7.53
C VAL A 36 12.83 3.12 -8.69
N TYR A 37 12.09 3.17 -9.80
CA TYR A 37 12.43 3.98 -10.98
C TYR A 37 11.41 5.08 -11.30
N GLY A 38 10.37 5.22 -10.50
CA GLY A 38 9.31 6.20 -10.71
C GLY A 38 8.42 6.37 -9.49
N ASP A 39 7.57 7.38 -9.54
CA ASP A 39 6.66 7.72 -8.47
C ASP A 39 5.66 6.60 -8.15
N PRO A 40 5.33 6.41 -6.86
CA PRO A 40 4.34 5.43 -6.46
C PRO A 40 2.94 5.81 -6.95
N HIS A 41 2.16 4.78 -7.27
CA HIS A 41 0.80 4.88 -7.81
C HIS A 41 -0.15 3.91 -7.09
N LEU A 42 -1.42 3.89 -7.48
CA LEU A 42 -2.44 3.02 -6.86
C LEU A 42 -2.07 1.53 -6.86
N GLY A 43 -1.33 1.08 -7.90
CA GLY A 43 -0.82 -0.30 -7.96
C GLY A 43 0.16 -0.64 -6.84
N HIS A 44 0.90 0.35 -6.31
CA HIS A 44 1.75 0.19 -5.13
C HIS A 44 0.94 0.36 -3.82
N ALA A 45 -0.04 1.26 -3.80
CA ALA A 45 -0.87 1.49 -2.62
C ALA A 45 -1.66 0.25 -2.23
N ARG A 46 -2.22 -0.46 -3.21
CA ARG A 46 -3.12 -1.58 -2.94
C ARG A 46 -2.44 -2.75 -2.20
N PRO A 47 -1.35 -3.35 -2.68
CA PRO A 47 -0.65 -4.39 -1.92
C PRO A 47 -0.16 -3.85 -0.57
N SER A 48 0.39 -2.63 -0.52
CA SER A 48 0.89 -2.04 0.72
C SER A 48 -0.20 -1.93 1.78
N ILE A 49 -1.40 -1.45 1.43
CA ILE A 49 -2.55 -1.36 2.34
C ILE A 49 -3.08 -2.76 2.70
N THR A 50 -3.19 -3.66 1.74
CA THR A 50 -3.68 -5.04 1.98
C THR A 50 -2.82 -5.75 3.02
N PHE A 51 -1.50 -5.74 2.84
CA PHE A 51 -0.58 -6.42 3.76
C PHE A 51 -0.35 -5.63 5.06
N ASP A 52 -0.58 -4.31 5.08
CA ASP A 52 -0.66 -3.52 6.31
C ASP A 52 -1.83 -3.97 7.20
N ILE A 53 -3.01 -4.22 6.61
CA ILE A 53 -4.16 -4.77 7.35
C ILE A 53 -3.82 -6.13 7.94
N LEU A 54 -3.24 -7.04 7.15
CA LEU A 54 -2.83 -8.35 7.64
C LEU A 54 -1.79 -8.23 8.76
N PHE A 55 -0.78 -7.37 8.60
CA PHE A 55 0.27 -7.13 9.60
C PHE A 55 -0.30 -6.59 10.92
N ARG A 56 -1.18 -5.57 10.84
CA ARG A 56 -1.87 -5.03 12.01
C ARG A 56 -2.71 -6.09 12.70
N TYR A 57 -3.46 -6.86 11.93
CA TYR A 57 -4.36 -7.87 12.48
C TYR A 57 -3.60 -9.03 13.13
N LEU A 58 -2.56 -9.56 12.50
CA LEU A 58 -1.70 -10.58 13.11
C LEU A 58 -1.06 -10.10 14.41
N LYS A 59 -0.56 -8.86 14.47
CA LYS A 59 -0.04 -8.27 15.71
C LYS A 59 -1.12 -8.15 16.78
N HIS A 60 -2.32 -7.74 16.40
CA HIS A 60 -3.46 -7.65 17.31
C HIS A 60 -3.87 -9.02 17.88
N LEU A 61 -3.80 -10.07 17.07
CA LEU A 61 -4.04 -11.45 17.52
C LEU A 61 -2.91 -12.01 18.42
N GLY A 62 -1.88 -11.21 18.70
CA GLY A 62 -0.77 -11.57 19.60
C GLY A 62 0.42 -12.26 18.92
N TYR A 63 0.46 -12.33 17.59
CA TYR A 63 1.60 -12.87 16.87
C TYR A 63 2.79 -11.88 16.85
N LYS A 64 4.00 -12.43 16.86
CA LYS A 64 5.26 -11.70 16.67
C LYS A 64 5.66 -11.77 15.20
N VAL A 65 5.24 -10.78 14.42
CA VAL A 65 5.44 -10.80 12.97
C VAL A 65 6.78 -10.18 12.60
N ARG A 66 7.62 -10.94 11.89
CA ARG A 66 8.76 -10.42 11.14
C ARG A 66 8.32 -10.18 9.71
N TYR A 67 8.04 -8.91 9.39
CA TYR A 67 7.61 -8.48 8.09
C TYR A 67 8.80 -7.98 7.27
N VAL A 68 9.07 -8.61 6.14
CA VAL A 68 10.11 -8.24 5.16
C VAL A 68 9.45 -7.74 3.89
N ARG A 69 9.87 -6.60 3.39
CA ARG A 69 9.47 -6.05 2.09
C ARG A 69 10.71 -5.49 1.43
N ASN A 70 11.04 -5.97 0.23
CA ASN A 70 12.25 -5.53 -0.46
C ASN A 70 12.07 -4.19 -1.18
N ILE A 71 13.19 -3.61 -1.57
CA ILE A 71 13.32 -2.57 -2.60
C ILE A 71 14.08 -3.18 -3.76
N THR A 72 13.45 -3.24 -4.93
CA THR A 72 14.10 -3.63 -6.18
C THR A 72 14.81 -2.41 -6.78
N ASP A 73 16.12 -2.40 -6.62
CA ASP A 73 16.99 -1.30 -7.06
C ASP A 73 17.99 -1.71 -8.15
N VAL A 74 17.86 -2.92 -8.72
CA VAL A 74 18.65 -3.46 -9.84
C VAL A 74 17.94 -4.63 -10.53
N GLY A 75 18.29 -4.90 -11.77
CA GLY A 75 17.99 -6.17 -12.46
C GLY A 75 16.55 -6.31 -12.99
N HIS A 76 15.73 -5.27 -12.89
CA HIS A 76 14.37 -5.28 -13.43
C HIS A 76 14.35 -4.62 -14.82
N LEU A 77 14.41 -5.46 -15.84
CA LEU A 77 14.46 -5.00 -17.22
C LEU A 77 13.08 -4.56 -17.75
N GLU A 78 13.08 -3.85 -18.87
CA GLU A 78 11.86 -3.39 -19.53
C GLU A 78 10.98 -4.58 -19.96
N HIS A 79 9.66 -4.35 -19.96
CA HIS A 79 8.65 -5.35 -20.33
C HIS A 79 8.63 -6.62 -19.46
N ASP A 80 9.28 -6.59 -18.29
CA ASP A 80 9.44 -7.73 -17.38
C ASP A 80 10.09 -8.94 -18.09
N ALA A 81 10.93 -8.65 -19.09
CA ALA A 81 11.65 -9.61 -19.91
C ALA A 81 13.09 -9.81 -19.39
N ASP A 82 13.81 -10.77 -20.00
CA ASP A 82 15.22 -11.01 -19.71
C ASP A 82 16.16 -10.21 -20.65
N GLU A 83 15.60 -9.31 -21.47
CA GLU A 83 16.33 -8.44 -22.40
C GLU A 83 15.75 -7.04 -22.36
N GLY A 84 16.57 -6.08 -22.73
CA GLY A 84 16.24 -4.66 -22.70
C GLY A 84 17.05 -3.88 -21.68
N ASP A 85 16.75 -2.60 -21.57
CA ASP A 85 17.39 -1.73 -20.58
C ASP A 85 16.87 -2.02 -19.17
N ASP A 86 17.74 -1.95 -18.17
CA ASP A 86 17.34 -1.85 -16.78
C ASP A 86 16.52 -0.57 -16.56
N LYS A 87 15.38 -0.68 -15.90
CA LYS A 87 14.43 0.43 -15.71
C LYS A 87 15.07 1.61 -14.98
N ILE A 88 15.93 1.34 -14.00
CA ILE A 88 16.61 2.37 -13.18
C ILE A 88 17.72 3.01 -13.98
N GLU A 89 18.56 2.22 -14.65
CA GLU A 89 19.65 2.75 -15.50
C GLU A 89 19.11 3.57 -16.66
N LYS A 90 18.03 3.12 -17.31
CA LYS A 90 17.37 3.90 -18.35
C LYS A 90 16.90 5.25 -17.83
N LYS A 91 16.29 5.28 -16.66
CA LYS A 91 15.85 6.50 -16.01
C LYS A 91 17.03 7.40 -15.66
N ALA A 92 18.11 6.83 -15.12
CA ALA A 92 19.33 7.55 -14.78
C ALA A 92 19.97 8.21 -16.00
N ARG A 93 20.07 7.49 -17.13
CA ARG A 93 20.56 8.07 -18.39
C ARG A 93 19.70 9.23 -18.87
N LEU A 94 18.37 9.11 -18.78
CA LEU A 94 17.44 10.17 -19.20
C LEU A 94 17.56 11.44 -18.34
N GLU A 95 17.81 11.28 -17.04
CA GLU A 95 17.94 12.38 -16.08
C GLU A 95 19.39 12.85 -15.86
N GLN A 96 20.36 12.19 -16.48
CA GLN A 96 21.81 12.45 -16.32
C GLN A 96 22.27 12.33 -14.86
N LEU A 97 21.78 11.30 -14.17
CA LEU A 97 22.07 10.95 -12.79
C LEU A 97 22.69 9.56 -12.69
N GLU A 98 23.27 9.23 -11.54
CA GLU A 98 23.69 7.87 -11.22
C GLU A 98 22.47 6.99 -10.91
N PRO A 99 22.45 5.69 -11.26
CA PRO A 99 21.35 4.78 -10.96
C PRO A 99 20.96 4.77 -9.47
N MET A 100 21.94 4.84 -8.57
CA MET A 100 21.68 4.86 -7.13
C MET A 100 21.07 6.17 -6.63
N GLU A 101 21.27 7.29 -7.33
CA GLU A 101 20.54 8.54 -7.03
C GLU A 101 19.06 8.39 -7.38
N ILE A 102 18.74 7.77 -8.52
CA ILE A 102 17.37 7.44 -8.94
C ILE A 102 16.72 6.51 -7.91
N ALA A 103 17.40 5.41 -7.57
CA ALA A 103 16.88 4.45 -6.60
C ALA A 103 16.59 5.09 -5.23
N GLN A 104 17.53 5.90 -4.72
CA GLN A 104 17.36 6.61 -3.45
C GLN A 104 16.21 7.63 -3.50
N HIS A 105 16.13 8.41 -4.58
CA HIS A 105 15.09 9.43 -4.75
C HIS A 105 13.69 8.78 -4.71
N TYR A 106 13.45 7.76 -5.53
CA TYR A 106 12.13 7.13 -5.60
C TYR A 106 11.81 6.21 -4.41
N THR A 107 12.83 5.67 -3.73
CA THR A 107 12.64 5.01 -2.44
C THR A 107 12.08 5.98 -1.39
N ASN A 108 12.66 7.18 -1.28
CA ASN A 108 12.16 8.20 -0.35
C ASN A 108 10.72 8.61 -0.69
N ARG A 109 10.43 8.86 -1.97
CA ARG A 109 9.06 9.18 -2.42
C ARG A 109 8.06 8.07 -2.17
N TYR A 110 8.48 6.82 -2.29
CA TYR A 110 7.67 5.66 -1.92
C TYR A 110 7.37 5.66 -0.42
N HIS A 111 8.38 5.88 0.42
CA HIS A 111 8.19 5.95 1.88
C HIS A 111 7.25 7.09 2.27
N ASP A 112 7.42 8.27 1.68
CA ASP A 112 6.55 9.43 1.95
C ASP A 112 5.08 9.12 1.62
N ALA A 113 4.84 8.50 0.47
CA ALA A 113 3.49 8.10 0.06
C ALA A 113 2.91 7.01 0.98
N MET A 114 3.70 6.01 1.39
CA MET A 114 3.25 4.97 2.32
C MET A 114 2.97 5.53 3.71
N ASN A 115 3.78 6.46 4.19
CA ASN A 115 3.56 7.19 5.46
C ASN A 115 2.26 8.02 5.40
N ALA A 116 2.03 8.74 4.28
CA ALA A 116 0.79 9.48 4.06
C ALA A 116 -0.44 8.56 4.12
N LEU A 117 -0.36 7.38 3.51
CA LEU A 117 -1.39 6.34 3.56
C LEU A 117 -1.49 5.62 4.91
N ASN A 118 -0.69 5.97 5.92
CA ASN A 118 -0.62 5.32 7.24
C ASN A 118 -0.32 3.80 7.17
N VAL A 119 0.49 3.41 6.19
CA VAL A 119 1.02 2.04 6.08
C VAL A 119 2.18 1.88 7.08
N LEU A 120 2.13 0.86 7.91
CA LEU A 120 3.22 0.58 8.85
C LEU A 120 4.48 0.13 8.10
N PRO A 121 5.67 0.58 8.53
CA PRO A 121 6.91 0.13 7.93
C PRO A 121 7.11 -1.38 8.18
N PRO A 122 7.80 -2.09 7.26
CA PRO A 122 8.21 -3.47 7.50
C PRO A 122 9.25 -3.54 8.62
N SER A 123 9.45 -4.73 9.19
CA SER A 123 10.51 -4.97 10.18
C SER A 123 11.90 -4.88 9.55
N ILE A 124 12.02 -5.30 8.28
CA ILE A 124 13.25 -5.29 7.50
C ILE A 124 12.88 -4.91 6.04
N GLU A 125 13.60 -3.96 5.48
CA GLU A 125 13.41 -3.53 4.08
C GLU A 125 14.74 -3.67 3.32
N PRO A 126 15.07 -4.88 2.84
CA PRO A 126 16.32 -5.15 2.16
C PRO A 126 16.30 -4.62 0.71
N GLN A 127 17.46 -4.16 0.23
CA GLN A 127 17.70 -3.78 -1.15
C GLN A 127 18.33 -4.93 -1.94
N ALA A 128 17.97 -5.10 -3.21
CA ALA A 128 18.51 -6.15 -4.07
C ALA A 128 20.03 -5.98 -4.26
N THR A 129 20.51 -4.74 -4.43
CA THR A 129 21.95 -4.42 -4.55
C THR A 129 22.74 -4.78 -3.30
N GLY A 130 22.13 -4.73 -2.11
CA GLY A 130 22.75 -5.12 -0.85
C GLY A 130 22.84 -6.65 -0.64
N HIS A 131 22.33 -7.46 -1.58
CA HIS A 131 22.18 -8.91 -1.45
C HIS A 131 22.71 -9.69 -2.65
N ILE A 132 23.69 -9.13 -3.36
CA ILE A 132 24.31 -9.76 -4.55
C ILE A 132 24.93 -11.12 -4.18
N ILE A 133 25.62 -11.21 -3.06
CA ILE A 133 26.28 -12.45 -2.61
C ILE A 133 25.26 -13.55 -2.36
N GLU A 134 24.14 -13.24 -1.72
CA GLU A 134 23.08 -14.22 -1.44
C GLU A 134 22.39 -14.68 -2.73
N GLN A 135 22.24 -13.79 -3.70
CA GLN A 135 21.68 -14.12 -5.02
C GLN A 135 22.67 -15.00 -5.81
N GLU A 136 23.95 -14.68 -5.84
CA GLU A 136 24.98 -15.54 -6.47
C GLU A 136 25.00 -16.93 -5.83
N GLN A 137 24.90 -17.03 -4.50
CA GLN A 137 24.84 -18.30 -3.80
C GLN A 137 23.62 -19.10 -4.21
N LEU A 138 22.45 -18.49 -4.30
CA LEU A 138 21.22 -19.12 -4.78
C LEU A 138 21.39 -19.68 -6.19
N VAL A 139 21.93 -18.87 -7.11
CA VAL A 139 22.21 -19.29 -8.50
C VAL A 139 23.15 -20.48 -8.53
N LYS A 140 24.23 -20.44 -7.75
CA LYS A 140 25.18 -21.56 -7.64
C LYS A 140 24.50 -22.84 -7.14
N GLU A 141 23.68 -22.78 -6.11
CA GLU A 141 22.95 -23.94 -5.58
C GLU A 141 22.01 -24.55 -6.63
N ILE A 142 21.30 -23.71 -7.41
CA ILE A 142 20.42 -24.14 -8.50
C ILE A 142 21.25 -24.84 -9.62
N MET A 143 22.41 -24.29 -9.94
CA MET A 143 23.33 -24.90 -10.93
C MET A 143 23.89 -26.25 -10.44
N ASP A 144 24.37 -26.29 -9.20
CA ASP A 144 24.93 -27.52 -8.59
C ASP A 144 23.89 -28.65 -8.55
N ASN A 145 22.61 -28.30 -8.36
CA ASN A 145 21.48 -29.25 -8.42
C ASN A 145 21.02 -29.56 -9.85
N GLY A 146 21.62 -28.93 -10.84
CA GLY A 146 21.45 -29.22 -12.26
C GLY A 146 20.18 -28.63 -12.90
N PHE A 147 19.57 -27.60 -12.29
CA PHE A 147 18.40 -26.90 -12.83
C PHE A 147 18.71 -25.56 -13.50
N ALA A 148 19.99 -25.24 -13.70
CA ALA A 148 20.40 -24.08 -14.43
C ALA A 148 21.58 -24.40 -15.37
N TYR A 149 21.80 -23.57 -16.36
CA TYR A 149 22.87 -23.69 -17.34
C TYR A 149 23.44 -22.32 -17.71
N GLU A 150 24.69 -22.33 -18.13
CA GLU A 150 25.38 -21.13 -18.66
C GLU A 150 25.17 -21.04 -20.18
N SER A 151 24.91 -19.83 -20.65
CA SER A 151 24.90 -19.47 -22.06
C SER A 151 25.46 -18.06 -22.24
N ASN A 152 26.51 -17.92 -23.03
CA ASN A 152 27.19 -16.65 -23.33
C ASN A 152 27.58 -15.81 -22.09
N GLY A 153 27.88 -16.48 -20.95
CA GLY A 153 28.24 -15.84 -19.68
C GLY A 153 27.04 -15.38 -18.84
N SER A 154 25.83 -15.66 -19.30
CA SER A 154 24.58 -15.52 -18.48
C SER A 154 24.15 -16.90 -17.97
N ILE A 155 23.45 -16.92 -16.85
CA ILE A 155 22.90 -18.14 -16.24
C ILE A 155 21.40 -18.13 -16.37
N TYR A 156 20.84 -19.20 -16.90
CA TYR A 156 19.40 -19.38 -17.09
C TYR A 156 18.89 -20.58 -16.31
N PHE A 157 17.68 -20.44 -15.75
CA PHE A 157 16.95 -21.53 -15.16
C PHE A 157 16.37 -22.43 -16.26
N ASP A 158 16.57 -23.75 -16.15
CA ASP A 158 16.07 -24.75 -17.10
C ASP A 158 14.68 -25.22 -16.70
N THR A 159 13.67 -24.52 -17.20
CA THR A 159 12.26 -24.81 -16.86
C THR A 159 11.80 -26.16 -17.36
N ALA A 160 12.28 -26.63 -18.51
CA ALA A 160 11.93 -27.94 -19.06
C ALA A 160 12.45 -29.07 -18.16
N LYS A 161 13.73 -29.00 -17.76
CA LYS A 161 14.34 -29.97 -16.85
C LYS A 161 13.70 -29.95 -15.46
N TYR A 162 13.36 -28.77 -14.95
CA TYR A 162 12.63 -28.64 -13.70
C TYR A 162 11.26 -29.33 -13.79
N ASN A 163 10.54 -29.11 -14.91
CA ASN A 163 9.19 -29.66 -15.13
C ASN A 163 9.18 -31.21 -15.30
N GLU A 164 10.31 -31.85 -15.64
CA GLU A 164 10.42 -33.31 -15.65
C GLU A 164 10.24 -33.92 -14.26
N LYS A 165 10.64 -33.21 -13.20
CA LYS A 165 10.61 -33.70 -11.82
C LYS A 165 9.56 -32.98 -10.96
N TYR A 166 9.35 -31.69 -11.21
CA TYR A 166 8.46 -30.83 -10.47
C TYR A 166 7.49 -30.17 -11.45
N HIS A 167 6.38 -29.66 -10.95
CA HIS A 167 5.41 -28.99 -11.80
C HIS A 167 5.68 -27.47 -11.84
N TYR A 168 6.15 -26.94 -12.98
CA TYR A 168 6.23 -25.50 -13.24
C TYR A 168 4.84 -24.96 -13.62
N GLY A 169 4.39 -23.88 -12.99
CA GLY A 169 3.03 -23.36 -13.13
C GLY A 169 2.08 -23.80 -12.03
N LYS A 170 2.61 -24.38 -10.94
CA LYS A 170 1.84 -24.89 -9.80
C LYS A 170 0.99 -23.79 -9.12
N LEU A 171 1.54 -22.58 -8.96
CA LEU A 171 0.85 -21.46 -8.34
C LEU A 171 -0.17 -20.81 -9.28
N SER A 172 0.24 -20.53 -10.51
CA SER A 172 -0.59 -19.88 -11.52
C SER A 172 -1.67 -20.79 -12.10
N GLY A 173 -1.45 -22.11 -12.02
CA GLY A 173 -2.29 -23.13 -12.66
C GLY A 173 -2.10 -23.21 -14.17
N ARG A 174 -1.02 -22.63 -14.69
CA ARG A 174 -0.63 -22.72 -16.09
C ARG A 174 0.18 -24.00 -16.29
N ASN A 175 0.01 -24.65 -17.43
CA ASN A 175 0.94 -25.68 -17.85
C ASN A 175 2.07 -25.06 -18.69
N LEU A 176 3.18 -25.80 -18.87
CA LEU A 176 4.35 -25.32 -19.61
C LEU A 176 4.01 -24.97 -21.06
N ASP A 177 3.11 -25.73 -21.70
CA ASP A 177 2.67 -25.49 -23.08
C ASP A 177 1.89 -24.17 -23.21
N ASP A 178 1.06 -23.82 -22.22
CA ASP A 178 0.36 -22.53 -22.18
C ASP A 178 1.35 -21.38 -22.05
N VAL A 179 2.42 -21.56 -21.27
CA VAL A 179 3.47 -20.56 -21.09
C VAL A 179 4.28 -20.40 -22.38
N ILE A 180 4.64 -21.49 -23.04
CA ILE A 180 5.34 -21.48 -24.35
C ILE A 180 4.50 -20.74 -25.39
N ASN A 181 3.20 -21.01 -25.44
CA ASN A 181 2.30 -20.35 -26.39
C ASN A 181 2.17 -18.85 -26.12
N ALA A 182 2.14 -18.44 -24.86
CA ALA A 182 2.07 -17.01 -24.47
C ALA A 182 3.40 -16.27 -24.70
N SER A 183 4.55 -16.96 -24.62
CA SER A 183 5.88 -16.35 -24.75
C SER A 183 6.36 -16.20 -26.22
N ARG A 184 5.65 -16.74 -27.19
CA ARG A 184 6.01 -16.63 -28.61
C ARG A 184 6.08 -15.21 -29.16
N GLU A 185 5.50 -14.25 -28.45
CA GLU A 185 5.53 -12.83 -28.81
C GLU A 185 6.66 -12.04 -28.13
N LEU A 186 7.41 -12.68 -27.20
CA LEU A 186 8.51 -12.04 -26.48
C LEU A 186 9.85 -12.38 -27.17
N GLY A 187 10.62 -11.38 -27.57
CA GLY A 187 11.97 -11.52 -28.09
C GLY A 187 12.96 -12.08 -27.05
N GLY A 188 14.18 -12.45 -27.46
CA GLY A 188 15.24 -12.87 -26.52
C GLY A 188 15.53 -14.36 -26.48
N VAL A 189 15.35 -15.05 -27.61
CA VAL A 189 15.42 -16.52 -27.69
C VAL A 189 16.84 -17.03 -28.01
N GLU A 190 17.77 -16.17 -28.48
CA GLU A 190 19.05 -16.62 -29.03
C GLU A 190 19.95 -17.32 -27.99
N ASP A 191 19.90 -16.90 -26.73
CA ASP A 191 20.73 -17.44 -25.65
C ASP A 191 20.03 -18.55 -24.81
N LYS A 192 18.71 -18.71 -24.94
CA LYS A 192 17.93 -19.63 -24.14
C LYS A 192 17.73 -20.98 -24.83
N ARG A 193 17.76 -22.08 -24.06
CA ARG A 193 17.38 -23.43 -24.56
C ARG A 193 15.89 -23.56 -24.81
N ASN A 194 15.07 -22.96 -23.93
CA ASN A 194 13.62 -22.94 -24.03
C ASN A 194 13.11 -21.51 -23.83
N GLN A 195 12.04 -21.15 -24.51
CA GLN A 195 11.43 -19.81 -24.40
C GLN A 195 10.97 -19.47 -22.97
N THR A 196 10.65 -20.47 -22.17
CA THR A 196 10.18 -20.34 -20.80
C THR A 196 11.28 -20.21 -19.78
N ASP A 197 12.55 -20.45 -20.18
CA ASP A 197 13.69 -20.28 -19.30
C ASP A 197 13.83 -18.81 -18.92
N PHE A 198 14.25 -18.53 -17.69
CA PHE A 198 14.41 -17.17 -17.18
C PHE A 198 15.80 -16.95 -16.61
N ALA A 199 16.25 -15.70 -16.68
CA ALA A 199 17.58 -15.34 -16.23
C ALA A 199 17.70 -15.41 -14.70
N LEU A 200 18.77 -16.06 -14.24
CA LEU A 200 19.22 -16.05 -12.84
C LEU A 200 20.38 -15.06 -12.64
N TRP A 201 21.30 -14.99 -13.66
CA TRP A 201 22.36 -14.02 -13.73
C TRP A 201 22.53 -13.56 -15.18
N LYS A 202 22.53 -12.25 -15.41
CA LYS A 202 22.71 -11.67 -16.75
C LYS A 202 24.11 -11.10 -16.85
N LYS A 203 24.83 -11.50 -17.92
CA LYS A 203 26.08 -10.86 -18.28
C LYS A 203 25.82 -9.40 -18.68
N ALA A 204 26.55 -8.49 -18.08
CA ALA A 204 26.47 -7.06 -18.39
C ALA A 204 27.12 -6.77 -19.76
N THR A 205 26.53 -5.82 -20.49
CA THR A 205 27.20 -5.17 -21.62
C THR A 205 28.11 -4.04 -21.11
N PRO A 206 29.00 -3.50 -21.94
CA PRO A 206 29.87 -2.37 -21.55
C PRO A 206 29.08 -1.14 -21.04
N GLU A 207 27.86 -0.96 -21.53
CA GLU A 207 26.99 0.18 -21.21
C GLU A 207 26.33 0.09 -19.84
N HIS A 208 26.25 -1.12 -19.26
CA HIS A 208 25.66 -1.31 -17.93
C HIS A 208 26.55 -0.68 -16.85
N ILE A 209 25.95 0.16 -16.01
CA ILE A 209 26.60 0.81 -14.88
C ILE A 209 26.53 -0.10 -13.64
N MET A 210 25.35 -0.66 -13.36
CA MET A 210 25.13 -1.55 -12.22
C MET A 210 25.49 -2.99 -12.57
N LYS A 211 26.73 -3.38 -12.28
CA LYS A 211 27.27 -4.71 -12.55
C LYS A 211 28.28 -5.11 -11.49
N TRP A 212 28.33 -6.39 -11.21
CA TRP A 212 29.19 -6.98 -10.18
C TRP A 212 30.01 -8.12 -10.77
N PRO A 213 31.22 -8.38 -10.25
CA PRO A 213 31.97 -9.57 -10.59
C PRO A 213 31.27 -10.81 -10.03
N SER A 214 31.18 -11.86 -10.84
CA SER A 214 30.63 -13.16 -10.41
C SER A 214 31.50 -14.29 -10.93
N PRO A 215 31.29 -15.55 -10.48
CA PRO A 215 32.02 -16.71 -11.01
C PRO A 215 31.80 -16.95 -12.52
N TRP A 216 30.74 -16.39 -13.11
CA TRP A 216 30.36 -16.63 -14.52
C TRP A 216 30.75 -15.46 -15.43
N SER A 217 30.46 -14.26 -15.02
CA SER A 217 30.78 -13.03 -15.77
C SER A 217 30.59 -11.79 -14.87
N GLU A 218 31.13 -10.65 -15.32
CA GLU A 218 30.66 -9.36 -14.82
C GLU A 218 29.22 -9.17 -15.28
N GLY A 219 28.29 -8.94 -14.33
CA GLY A 219 26.87 -8.92 -14.61
C GLY A 219 26.01 -8.51 -13.43
N PHE A 220 24.73 -8.88 -13.46
CA PHE A 220 23.74 -8.55 -12.45
C PHE A 220 22.73 -9.70 -12.28
N PRO A 221 22.07 -9.81 -11.10
CA PRO A 221 21.09 -10.87 -10.86
C PRO A 221 19.83 -10.65 -11.69
N GLY A 222 19.19 -11.76 -12.11
CA GLY A 222 17.86 -11.73 -12.68
C GLY A 222 16.82 -11.31 -11.62
N TRP A 223 15.82 -10.53 -12.02
CA TRP A 223 14.79 -9.98 -11.15
C TRP A 223 14.13 -11.00 -10.22
N HIS A 224 13.94 -12.24 -10.68
CA HIS A 224 13.25 -13.27 -9.90
C HIS A 224 14.09 -13.87 -8.76
N CYS A 225 15.42 -13.61 -8.71
CA CYS A 225 16.32 -14.14 -7.67
C CYS A 225 16.22 -13.38 -6.35
N GLU A 226 15.90 -12.09 -6.39
CA GLU A 226 16.00 -11.21 -5.24
C GLU A 226 15.08 -11.63 -4.08
N CYS A 227 13.78 -11.85 -4.36
CA CYS A 227 12.81 -12.18 -3.32
C CYS A 227 13.08 -13.58 -2.71
N THR A 228 13.50 -14.55 -3.52
CA THR A 228 13.90 -15.87 -3.04
C THR A 228 15.12 -15.78 -2.12
N ALA A 229 16.19 -15.07 -2.53
CA ALA A 229 17.41 -14.94 -1.75
C ALA A 229 17.19 -14.15 -0.45
N MET A 230 16.52 -13.01 -0.52
CA MET A 230 16.25 -12.17 0.64
C MET A 230 15.22 -12.77 1.59
N GLY A 231 14.18 -13.45 1.07
CA GLY A 231 13.20 -14.19 1.85
C GLY A 231 13.88 -15.27 2.68
N ARG A 232 14.73 -16.10 2.03
CA ARG A 232 15.50 -17.13 2.70
C ARG A 232 16.47 -16.58 3.74
N LYS A 233 17.14 -15.47 3.46
CA LYS A 233 18.08 -14.83 4.40
C LYS A 233 17.41 -14.37 5.69
N TYR A 234 16.28 -13.70 5.61
CA TYR A 234 15.65 -13.05 6.75
C TYR A 234 14.58 -13.88 7.45
N LEU A 235 13.93 -14.78 6.73
CA LEU A 235 12.84 -15.60 7.25
C LEU A 235 13.19 -17.09 7.35
N GLY A 236 14.29 -17.50 6.75
CA GLY A 236 14.75 -18.91 6.76
C GLY A 236 14.25 -19.68 5.53
N SER A 237 14.58 -20.98 5.52
CA SER A 237 14.23 -21.90 4.41
C SER A 237 12.73 -22.17 4.29
N ASN A 238 11.97 -21.88 5.35
CA ASN A 238 10.51 -21.97 5.41
C ASN A 238 9.95 -20.80 6.20
N PHE A 239 8.93 -20.14 5.66
CA PHE A 239 8.21 -19.06 6.35
C PHE A 239 6.72 -19.10 6.05
N ASP A 240 5.94 -18.30 6.77
CA ASP A 240 4.49 -18.47 6.80
C ASP A 240 3.81 -17.87 5.58
N ILE A 241 4.04 -16.60 5.27
CA ILE A 241 3.25 -15.85 4.29
C ILE A 241 4.15 -15.19 3.27
N HIS A 242 3.84 -15.38 1.99
CA HIS A 242 4.37 -14.58 0.89
C HIS A 242 3.24 -13.89 0.14
N GLY A 243 3.40 -12.60 -0.11
CA GLY A 243 2.35 -11.80 -0.72
C GLY A 243 2.81 -10.82 -1.79
N GLY A 244 1.85 -10.42 -2.64
CA GLY A 244 2.05 -9.42 -3.67
C GLY A 244 0.80 -9.15 -4.49
N GLY A 245 0.93 -8.37 -5.55
CA GLY A 245 -0.14 -8.20 -6.54
C GLY A 245 -0.38 -9.48 -7.37
N MET A 246 -1.58 -9.65 -7.89
CA MET A 246 -1.92 -10.80 -8.74
C MET A 246 -1.12 -10.84 -10.04
N ASP A 247 -0.59 -9.74 -10.50
CA ASP A 247 0.34 -9.61 -11.63
C ASP A 247 1.68 -10.30 -11.35
N LEU A 248 2.13 -10.35 -10.08
CA LEU A 248 3.35 -11.06 -9.68
C LEU A 248 3.17 -12.58 -9.61
N MET A 249 1.94 -13.09 -9.54
CA MET A 249 1.69 -14.53 -9.44
C MET A 249 2.38 -15.31 -10.57
N PHE A 250 2.39 -14.72 -11.77
CA PHE A 250 3.12 -15.23 -12.92
C PHE A 250 3.71 -14.06 -13.74
N PRO A 251 5.03 -14.09 -14.09
CA PRO A 251 5.97 -15.18 -13.83
C PRO A 251 6.67 -15.14 -12.46
N HIS A 252 6.70 -14.01 -11.74
CA HIS A 252 7.63 -13.73 -10.65
C HIS A 252 7.55 -14.76 -9.50
N HIS A 253 6.39 -14.91 -8.86
CA HIS A 253 6.23 -15.87 -7.73
C HIS A 253 6.33 -17.34 -8.18
N GLU A 254 5.93 -17.65 -9.41
CA GLU A 254 6.15 -18.99 -9.96
C GLU A 254 7.64 -19.30 -10.11
N CYS A 255 8.45 -18.33 -10.56
CA CYS A 255 9.90 -18.44 -10.63
C CYS A 255 10.52 -18.58 -9.24
N GLU A 256 10.01 -17.87 -8.22
CA GLU A 256 10.50 -18.01 -6.84
C GLU A 256 10.25 -19.42 -6.29
N ILE A 257 9.07 -20.00 -6.52
CA ILE A 257 8.79 -21.41 -6.16
C ILE A 257 9.78 -22.35 -6.86
N ALA A 258 9.99 -22.14 -8.16
CA ALA A 258 10.92 -22.98 -8.92
C ALA A 258 12.35 -22.87 -8.39
N GLN A 259 12.84 -21.68 -8.08
CA GLN A 259 14.15 -21.43 -7.50
C GLN A 259 14.29 -22.06 -6.11
N ALA A 260 13.30 -21.89 -5.23
CA ALA A 260 13.31 -22.47 -3.89
C ALA A 260 13.37 -24.00 -3.97
N VAL A 261 12.51 -24.62 -4.78
CA VAL A 261 12.51 -26.08 -4.94
C VAL A 261 13.78 -26.59 -5.61
N ALA A 262 14.31 -25.87 -6.60
CA ALA A 262 15.54 -26.26 -7.29
C ALA A 262 16.78 -26.14 -6.38
N SER A 263 16.84 -25.15 -5.50
CA SER A 263 17.99 -24.93 -4.59
C SER A 263 17.94 -25.81 -3.34
N GLN A 264 16.79 -25.97 -2.70
CA GLN A 264 16.67 -26.61 -1.38
C GLN A 264 15.75 -27.85 -1.35
N GLY A 265 15.10 -28.20 -2.46
CA GLY A 265 14.29 -29.41 -2.60
C GLY A 265 12.82 -29.28 -2.17
N HIS A 266 12.40 -28.12 -1.66
CA HIS A 266 11.04 -27.86 -1.21
C HIS A 266 10.67 -26.38 -1.39
N ASP A 267 9.36 -26.07 -1.43
CA ASP A 267 8.86 -24.69 -1.40
C ASP A 267 9.20 -24.04 -0.04
N MET A 268 9.44 -22.74 -0.05
CA MET A 268 9.76 -21.98 1.14
C MET A 268 8.54 -21.33 1.82
N VAL A 269 7.37 -21.34 1.19
CA VAL A 269 6.20 -20.56 1.60
C VAL A 269 5.02 -21.48 1.92
N ARG A 270 4.40 -21.27 3.09
CA ARG A 270 3.20 -21.99 3.48
C ARG A 270 1.93 -21.40 2.87
N TYR A 271 1.78 -20.08 2.90
CA TYR A 271 0.59 -19.35 2.40
C TYR A 271 0.97 -18.31 1.37
N TRP A 272 0.50 -18.49 0.14
CA TRP A 272 0.63 -17.51 -0.93
C TRP A 272 -0.61 -16.63 -0.98
N MET A 273 -0.45 -15.31 -0.83
CA MET A 273 -1.55 -14.35 -0.82
C MET A 273 -1.40 -13.31 -1.91
N HIS A 274 -2.47 -13.08 -2.68
CA HIS A 274 -2.44 -12.10 -3.77
C HIS A 274 -3.62 -11.15 -3.68
N ASN A 275 -3.34 -9.85 -3.73
CA ASN A 275 -4.39 -8.86 -3.95
C ASN A 275 -4.66 -8.69 -5.45
N ASN A 276 -5.92 -8.44 -5.79
CA ASN A 276 -6.33 -8.23 -7.17
C ASN A 276 -5.93 -6.82 -7.67
N MET A 277 -6.06 -6.58 -8.96
CA MET A 277 -5.65 -5.34 -9.62
C MET A 277 -6.57 -4.16 -9.31
N ILE A 278 -6.07 -2.94 -9.54
CA ILE A 278 -6.86 -1.72 -9.67
C ILE A 278 -6.96 -1.38 -11.15
N THR A 279 -8.17 -1.05 -11.59
CA THR A 279 -8.47 -0.49 -12.91
C THR A 279 -8.80 0.99 -12.78
N ILE A 280 -8.73 1.72 -13.87
CA ILE A 280 -9.11 3.13 -13.99
C ILE A 280 -10.17 3.22 -15.06
N ASN A 281 -11.42 3.53 -14.67
CA ASN A 281 -12.57 3.55 -15.59
C ASN A 281 -12.66 2.25 -16.42
N GLY A 282 -12.57 1.11 -15.75
CA GLY A 282 -12.64 -0.24 -16.34
C GLY A 282 -11.40 -0.67 -17.14
N LYS A 283 -10.37 0.14 -17.23
CA LYS A 283 -9.14 -0.15 -17.98
C LYS A 283 -7.94 -0.38 -17.08
N LYS A 284 -7.01 -1.23 -17.52
CA LYS A 284 -5.72 -1.37 -16.86
C LYS A 284 -5.01 -0.01 -16.84
N MET A 285 -4.36 0.33 -15.72
CA MET A 285 -3.54 1.53 -15.63
C MET A 285 -2.25 1.34 -16.47
N GLY A 286 -1.89 2.35 -17.26
CA GLY A 286 -0.68 2.31 -18.08
C GLY A 286 -0.31 3.67 -18.63
N LYS A 287 1.01 3.96 -18.70
CA LYS A 287 1.54 5.22 -19.27
C LYS A 287 1.12 5.42 -20.72
N SER A 288 1.13 4.35 -21.52
CA SER A 288 0.71 4.38 -22.94
C SER A 288 -0.79 4.66 -23.14
N LEU A 289 -1.59 4.47 -22.08
CA LEU A 289 -3.04 4.73 -22.13
C LEU A 289 -3.41 6.12 -21.60
N GLY A 290 -2.43 6.94 -21.16
CA GLY A 290 -2.66 8.26 -20.61
C GLY A 290 -3.46 8.26 -19.30
N ASN A 291 -3.61 7.11 -18.65
CA ASN A 291 -4.36 6.96 -17.40
C ASN A 291 -3.47 6.55 -16.21
N PHE A 292 -2.17 6.83 -16.30
CA PHE A 292 -1.23 6.57 -15.22
C PHE A 292 -1.21 7.77 -14.29
N ILE A 293 -1.67 7.58 -13.05
CA ILE A 293 -1.79 8.63 -12.05
C ILE A 293 -0.96 8.23 -10.83
N THR A 294 -0.04 9.09 -10.42
CA THR A 294 0.78 8.91 -9.21
C THR A 294 -0.01 9.24 -7.95
N LEU A 295 0.42 8.71 -6.80
CA LEU A 295 -0.22 9.04 -5.51
C LEU A 295 -0.10 10.52 -5.18
N GLU A 296 1.02 11.15 -5.51
CA GLU A 296 1.21 12.59 -5.31
C GLU A 296 0.20 13.42 -6.12
N GLU A 297 -0.04 13.04 -7.38
CA GLU A 297 -1.05 13.71 -8.21
C GLU A 297 -2.46 13.52 -7.65
N PHE A 298 -2.79 12.34 -7.08
CA PHE A 298 -4.04 12.15 -6.35
C PHE A 298 -4.14 13.10 -5.15
N PHE A 299 -3.07 13.19 -4.35
CA PHE A 299 -3.07 14.01 -3.14
C PHE A 299 -3.15 15.50 -3.43
N LYS A 300 -2.57 15.94 -4.55
CA LYS A 300 -2.56 17.35 -4.98
C LYS A 300 -3.69 17.72 -5.96
N GLY A 301 -4.35 16.73 -6.57
CA GLY A 301 -5.37 16.96 -7.60
C GLY A 301 -4.80 17.54 -8.92
N THR A 302 -3.55 17.23 -9.26
CA THR A 302 -2.84 17.89 -10.36
C THR A 302 -2.94 17.17 -11.71
N HIS A 303 -3.42 15.93 -11.74
CA HIS A 303 -3.60 15.17 -12.98
C HIS A 303 -4.91 15.55 -13.68
N GLU A 304 -4.89 15.66 -15.01
CA GLU A 304 -6.05 16.08 -15.82
C GLU A 304 -7.29 15.17 -15.67
N ALA A 305 -7.09 13.88 -15.37
CA ALA A 305 -8.18 12.94 -15.11
C ALA A 305 -8.85 13.11 -13.75
N LEU A 306 -8.32 13.94 -12.86
CA LEU A 306 -8.84 14.17 -11.51
C LEU A 306 -9.70 15.44 -11.49
N THR A 307 -10.87 15.36 -10.84
CA THR A 307 -11.75 16.53 -10.66
C THR A 307 -11.41 17.35 -9.42
N GLN A 308 -10.64 16.78 -8.49
CA GLN A 308 -10.21 17.40 -7.24
C GLN A 308 -9.00 16.66 -6.64
N ALA A 309 -8.40 17.23 -5.60
CA ALA A 309 -7.45 16.52 -4.74
C ALA A 309 -8.21 15.51 -3.86
N TYR A 310 -7.58 14.37 -3.62
CA TYR A 310 -8.11 13.33 -2.73
C TYR A 310 -7.11 13.04 -1.62
N SER A 311 -7.57 13.07 -0.38
CA SER A 311 -6.69 12.83 0.75
C SER A 311 -6.14 11.41 0.76
N PRO A 312 -4.95 11.17 1.37
CA PRO A 312 -4.40 9.83 1.54
C PRO A 312 -5.38 8.88 2.23
N MET A 313 -6.14 9.35 3.23
CA MET A 313 -7.12 8.52 3.92
C MET A 313 -8.35 8.21 3.06
N THR A 314 -8.74 9.09 2.15
CA THR A 314 -9.76 8.79 1.14
C THR A 314 -9.32 7.64 0.24
N ILE A 315 -8.07 7.66 -0.25
CA ILE A 315 -7.49 6.57 -1.05
C ILE A 315 -7.44 5.27 -0.25
N ARG A 316 -6.98 5.32 1.00
CA ARG A 316 -6.95 4.15 1.89
C ARG A 316 -8.36 3.59 2.11
N PHE A 317 -9.31 4.41 2.44
CA PHE A 317 -10.70 4.00 2.68
C PHE A 317 -11.35 3.41 1.41
N PHE A 318 -11.10 4.02 0.25
CA PHE A 318 -11.55 3.50 -1.04
C PHE A 318 -11.03 2.07 -1.29
N ILE A 319 -9.74 1.83 -1.08
CA ILE A 319 -9.12 0.51 -1.24
C ILE A 319 -9.72 -0.49 -0.26
N LEU A 320 -9.95 -0.12 1.01
CA LEU A 320 -10.52 -0.98 2.05
C LEU A 320 -12.02 -1.26 1.87
N SER A 321 -12.71 -0.44 1.09
CA SER A 321 -14.14 -0.62 0.78
C SER A 321 -14.40 -1.79 -0.17
N ALA A 322 -13.35 -2.40 -0.74
CA ALA A 322 -13.43 -3.63 -1.51
C ALA A 322 -12.56 -4.72 -0.88
N HIS A 323 -13.00 -5.96 -1.01
CA HIS A 323 -12.18 -7.10 -0.58
C HIS A 323 -10.87 -7.16 -1.35
N TYR A 324 -9.74 -7.53 -0.71
CA TYR A 324 -8.41 -7.49 -1.34
C TYR A 324 -8.32 -8.38 -2.59
N ARG A 325 -9.06 -9.49 -2.66
CA ARG A 325 -9.13 -10.38 -3.85
C ARG A 325 -10.11 -9.90 -4.93
N GLY A 326 -10.97 -8.94 -4.65
CA GLY A 326 -11.85 -8.32 -5.63
C GLY A 326 -11.14 -7.25 -6.46
N THR A 327 -11.55 -7.01 -7.70
CA THR A 327 -11.09 -5.87 -8.50
C THR A 327 -11.61 -4.56 -7.90
N VAL A 328 -10.80 -3.52 -7.91
CA VAL A 328 -11.21 -2.16 -7.55
C VAL A 328 -11.11 -1.29 -8.79
N ASP A 329 -12.19 -0.63 -9.15
CA ASP A 329 -12.21 0.29 -10.28
C ASP A 329 -12.24 1.74 -9.78
N PHE A 330 -11.19 2.48 -10.13
CA PHE A 330 -11.11 3.90 -9.83
C PHE A 330 -11.98 4.70 -10.79
N SER A 331 -12.79 5.60 -10.24
CA SER A 331 -13.37 6.76 -10.91
C SER A 331 -13.46 7.94 -9.94
N ASN A 332 -13.61 9.17 -10.45
CA ASN A 332 -13.80 10.33 -9.57
C ASN A 332 -15.04 10.17 -8.67
N GLU A 333 -16.13 9.63 -9.24
CA GLU A 333 -17.38 9.39 -8.52
C GLU A 333 -17.17 8.39 -7.37
N ALA A 334 -16.39 7.32 -7.61
CA ALA A 334 -16.09 6.32 -6.60
C ALA A 334 -15.24 6.90 -5.47
N LEU A 335 -14.23 7.73 -5.78
CA LEU A 335 -13.44 8.41 -4.75
C LEU A 335 -14.23 9.47 -3.99
N GLN A 336 -15.09 10.25 -4.64
CA GLN A 336 -15.97 11.21 -3.97
C GLN A 336 -16.97 10.49 -3.04
N ALA A 337 -17.46 9.32 -3.45
CA ALA A 337 -18.30 8.49 -2.58
C ALA A 337 -17.51 7.95 -1.38
N ALA A 338 -16.26 7.51 -1.59
CA ALA A 338 -15.37 7.06 -0.52
C ALA A 338 -15.04 8.21 0.47
N GLU A 339 -14.77 9.41 -0.03
CA GLU A 339 -14.54 10.60 0.80
C GLU A 339 -15.73 10.94 1.68
N LYS A 340 -16.94 10.96 1.10
CA LYS A 340 -18.19 11.17 1.86
C LYS A 340 -18.40 10.08 2.92
N GLY A 341 -18.11 8.82 2.55
CA GLY A 341 -18.18 7.69 3.46
C GLY A 341 -17.23 7.82 4.63
N LEU A 342 -15.95 8.11 4.34
CA LEU A 342 -14.92 8.32 5.35
C LEU A 342 -15.28 9.46 6.32
N ASN A 343 -15.67 10.62 5.76
CA ASN A 343 -16.06 11.78 6.56
C ASN A 343 -17.26 11.47 7.46
N ARG A 344 -18.25 10.73 6.97
CA ARG A 344 -19.40 10.28 7.76
C ARG A 344 -18.97 9.33 8.89
N LEU A 345 -18.06 8.38 8.63
CA LEU A 345 -17.54 7.46 9.64
C LEU A 345 -16.77 8.23 10.73
N LEU A 346 -15.86 9.10 10.34
CA LEU A 346 -15.05 9.89 11.28
C LEU A 346 -15.90 10.86 12.11
N SER A 347 -16.93 11.47 11.50
CA SER A 347 -17.90 12.30 12.23
C SER A 347 -18.67 11.48 13.26
N GLY A 348 -19.18 10.29 12.90
CA GLY A 348 -19.84 9.39 13.83
C GLY A 348 -18.94 8.99 15.00
N ILE A 349 -17.67 8.69 14.76
CA ILE A 349 -16.72 8.40 15.84
C ILE A 349 -16.51 9.61 16.74
N LYS A 350 -16.38 10.81 16.19
CA LYS A 350 -16.23 12.05 16.96
C LYS A 350 -17.47 12.35 17.81
N ASP A 351 -18.66 12.02 17.34
CA ASP A 351 -19.91 12.24 18.06
C ASP A 351 -20.03 11.37 19.32
N LEU A 352 -19.28 10.24 19.40
CA LEU A 352 -19.18 9.43 20.63
C LEU A 352 -18.70 10.23 21.85
N ASP A 353 -17.90 11.27 21.66
CA ASP A 353 -17.37 12.10 22.76
C ASP A 353 -18.43 13.03 23.35
N ARG A 354 -19.53 13.25 22.61
CA ARG A 354 -20.65 14.11 23.05
C ARG A 354 -21.72 13.36 23.81
N ILE A 355 -21.70 12.02 23.72
CA ILE A 355 -22.74 11.19 24.34
C ILE A 355 -22.55 11.17 25.85
N GLN A 356 -23.63 11.53 26.58
CA GLN A 356 -23.71 11.34 28.02
C GLN A 356 -24.43 10.02 28.27
N PRO A 357 -23.87 9.12 29.10
CA PRO A 357 -24.50 7.84 29.38
C PRO A 357 -25.80 8.00 30.20
N SER A 358 -26.75 7.13 29.93
CA SER A 358 -28.00 6.97 30.69
C SER A 358 -27.82 5.87 31.72
N ALA A 359 -28.81 5.70 32.58
CA ALA A 359 -28.86 4.60 33.58
C ALA A 359 -28.83 3.22 32.90
N GLU A 360 -29.55 3.08 31.78
CA GLU A 360 -29.65 1.84 31.01
C GLU A 360 -29.64 2.14 29.49
N SER A 361 -29.17 1.18 28.72
CA SER A 361 -29.34 1.18 27.27
C SER A 361 -30.74 0.78 26.88
N ASP A 362 -31.27 1.37 25.81
CA ASP A 362 -32.47 0.77 25.19
C ASP A 362 -32.11 -0.59 24.55
N LYS A 363 -33.15 -1.38 24.28
CA LYS A 363 -32.97 -2.76 23.82
C LYS A 363 -32.18 -2.84 22.49
N ALA A 364 -32.46 -1.98 21.52
CA ALA A 364 -31.84 -2.02 20.22
C ALA A 364 -30.35 -1.68 20.33
N THR A 365 -29.98 -0.67 21.12
CA THR A 365 -28.60 -0.27 21.41
C THR A 365 -27.82 -1.38 22.11
N SER A 366 -28.41 -1.96 23.20
CA SER A 366 -27.75 -3.03 23.95
C SER A 366 -27.57 -4.30 23.13
N ASP A 367 -28.56 -4.71 22.33
CA ASP A 367 -28.46 -5.89 21.47
C ASP A 367 -27.38 -5.69 20.42
N PHE A 368 -27.28 -4.49 19.82
CA PHE A 368 -26.22 -4.17 18.86
C PHE A 368 -24.82 -4.20 19.49
N VAL A 369 -24.62 -3.52 20.63
CA VAL A 369 -23.30 -3.42 21.28
C VAL A 369 -22.78 -4.80 21.69
N LYS A 370 -23.63 -5.70 22.18
CA LYS A 370 -23.26 -7.08 22.56
C LYS A 370 -22.66 -7.88 21.39
N GLU A 371 -23.15 -7.67 20.18
CA GLU A 371 -22.70 -8.42 18.99
C GLU A 371 -21.62 -7.68 18.17
N PHE A 372 -21.51 -6.37 18.34
CA PHE A 372 -20.73 -5.49 17.48
C PHE A 372 -19.30 -5.97 17.33
N ARG A 373 -18.57 -6.14 18.45
CA ARG A 373 -17.17 -6.57 18.44
C ARG A 373 -17.00 -7.96 17.79
N SER A 374 -17.86 -8.90 18.13
CA SER A 374 -17.78 -10.26 17.59
C SER A 374 -18.09 -10.30 16.09
N ARG A 375 -19.03 -9.51 15.60
CA ARG A 375 -19.32 -9.37 14.16
C ARG A 375 -18.12 -8.83 13.38
N CYS A 376 -17.44 -7.81 13.91
CA CYS A 376 -16.23 -7.26 13.30
C CYS A 376 -15.09 -8.30 13.26
N TYR A 377 -14.87 -9.04 14.34
CA TYR A 377 -13.86 -10.11 14.35
C TYR A 377 -14.22 -11.23 13.39
N ASN A 378 -15.46 -11.65 13.31
CA ASN A 378 -15.89 -12.68 12.37
C ASN A 378 -15.61 -12.28 10.92
N ALA A 379 -15.83 -11.01 10.57
CA ALA A 379 -15.49 -10.48 9.26
C ALA A 379 -13.98 -10.47 9.01
N MET A 380 -13.17 -10.03 9.97
CA MET A 380 -11.72 -10.05 9.82
C MET A 380 -11.15 -11.47 9.76
N ASN A 381 -11.71 -12.39 10.53
CA ASN A 381 -11.29 -13.79 10.54
C ASN A 381 -11.67 -14.55 9.27
N ASP A 382 -12.64 -14.07 8.52
CA ASP A 382 -13.03 -14.65 7.24
C ASP A 382 -12.29 -13.98 6.07
N ASP A 383 -10.98 -14.19 5.99
CA ASP A 383 -10.15 -13.73 4.88
C ASP A 383 -10.11 -12.20 4.74
N LEU A 384 -10.02 -11.49 5.88
CA LEU A 384 -9.86 -10.04 5.95
C LEU A 384 -10.98 -9.26 5.22
N GLN A 385 -12.24 -9.55 5.54
CA GLN A 385 -13.40 -8.89 4.93
C GLN A 385 -13.55 -7.43 5.40
N THR A 386 -12.61 -6.57 5.03
CA THR A 386 -12.62 -5.14 5.36
C THR A 386 -13.91 -4.42 4.94
N PRO A 387 -14.52 -4.69 3.75
CA PRO A 387 -15.78 -4.04 3.38
C PRO A 387 -16.94 -4.41 4.31
N VAL A 388 -16.96 -5.64 4.85
CA VAL A 388 -17.97 -6.06 5.82
C VAL A 388 -17.76 -5.33 7.14
N VAL A 389 -16.51 -5.21 7.62
CA VAL A 389 -16.20 -4.42 8.83
C VAL A 389 -16.65 -2.97 8.65
N ILE A 390 -16.35 -2.33 7.51
CA ILE A 390 -16.79 -0.95 7.22
C ILE A 390 -18.32 -0.84 7.26
N SER A 391 -19.04 -1.83 6.73
CA SER A 391 -20.51 -1.86 6.81
C SER A 391 -21.00 -1.89 8.26
N ILE A 392 -20.40 -2.74 9.10
CA ILE A 392 -20.75 -2.85 10.53
C ILE A 392 -20.42 -1.55 11.28
N LEU A 393 -19.29 -0.88 10.94
CA LEU A 393 -18.94 0.44 11.51
C LEU A 393 -19.99 1.51 11.13
N PHE A 394 -20.57 1.45 9.93
CA PHE A 394 -21.68 2.35 9.57
C PHE A 394 -23.00 2.06 10.30
N GLU A 395 -23.27 0.79 10.62
CA GLU A 395 -24.39 0.46 11.50
C GLU A 395 -24.18 1.07 12.91
N ALA A 396 -22.94 1.00 13.43
CA ALA A 396 -22.59 1.66 14.69
C ALA A 396 -22.77 3.19 14.61
N CYS A 397 -22.38 3.83 13.49
CA CYS A 397 -22.66 5.26 13.29
C CYS A 397 -24.16 5.57 13.32
N HIS A 398 -25.01 4.68 12.80
CA HIS A 398 -26.46 4.86 12.88
C HIS A 398 -26.98 4.83 14.34
N ILE A 399 -26.49 3.89 15.15
CA ILE A 399 -26.80 3.83 16.60
C ILE A 399 -26.32 5.12 17.29
N ILE A 400 -25.09 5.54 17.04
CA ILE A 400 -24.51 6.78 17.60
C ILE A 400 -25.41 7.98 17.28
N ASN A 401 -25.79 8.15 16.02
CA ASN A 401 -26.66 9.27 15.59
C ASN A 401 -28.02 9.21 16.26
N THR A 402 -28.62 8.01 16.45
CA THR A 402 -29.88 7.81 17.12
C THR A 402 -29.82 8.28 18.59
N ILE A 403 -28.71 8.00 19.29
CA ILE A 403 -28.47 8.43 20.66
C ILE A 403 -28.24 9.95 20.73
N VAL A 404 -27.41 10.50 19.83
CA VAL A 404 -27.15 11.95 19.76
C VAL A 404 -28.43 12.74 19.49
N ASP A 405 -29.34 12.21 18.66
CA ASP A 405 -30.65 12.78 18.37
C ASP A 405 -31.67 12.60 19.53
N HIS A 406 -31.24 12.07 20.67
CA HIS A 406 -32.12 11.76 21.85
C HIS A 406 -33.31 10.81 21.55
N LYS A 407 -33.12 9.92 20.54
CA LYS A 407 -34.11 8.88 20.17
C LYS A 407 -33.74 7.50 20.70
N GLY A 408 -32.56 7.37 21.31
CA GLY A 408 -32.04 6.16 21.95
C GLY A 408 -31.28 6.49 23.22
N THR A 409 -31.00 5.46 24.02
CA THR A 409 -30.23 5.57 25.27
C THR A 409 -29.11 4.54 25.30
N ILE A 410 -28.00 4.87 25.98
CA ILE A 410 -26.88 3.98 26.15
C ILE A 410 -26.33 4.05 27.57
N SER A 411 -26.08 2.89 28.19
CA SER A 411 -25.43 2.80 29.49
C SER A 411 -23.95 3.20 29.43
N ALA A 412 -23.32 3.49 30.56
CA ALA A 412 -21.89 3.79 30.62
C ALA A 412 -21.01 2.61 30.14
N GLU A 413 -21.44 1.37 30.46
CA GLU A 413 -20.76 0.13 30.06
C GLU A 413 -20.80 -0.07 28.52
N ASP A 414 -22.01 -0.02 27.96
CA ASP A 414 -22.22 -0.18 26.51
C ASP A 414 -21.53 0.95 25.71
N LEU A 415 -21.52 2.18 26.24
CA LEU A 415 -20.80 3.30 25.60
C LEU A 415 -19.27 3.06 25.58
N ALA A 416 -18.71 2.54 26.66
CA ALA A 416 -17.30 2.21 26.72
C ALA A 416 -16.94 1.11 25.70
N GLU A 417 -17.73 0.04 25.62
CA GLU A 417 -17.56 -1.05 24.66
C GLU A 417 -17.70 -0.55 23.21
N LEU A 418 -18.70 0.29 22.93
CA LEU A 418 -18.91 0.90 21.61
C LEU A 418 -17.71 1.75 21.19
N LYS A 419 -17.21 2.62 22.09
CA LYS A 419 -16.03 3.46 21.85
C LYS A 419 -14.80 2.61 21.56
N GLU A 420 -14.49 1.66 22.43
CA GLU A 420 -13.31 0.80 22.28
C GLU A 420 -13.35 0.02 20.96
N THR A 421 -14.51 -0.55 20.62
CA THR A 421 -14.65 -1.34 19.39
C THR A 421 -14.54 -0.46 18.14
N MET A 422 -15.17 0.73 18.12
CA MET A 422 -15.04 1.69 17.03
C MET A 422 -13.58 2.11 16.81
N HIS A 423 -12.87 2.46 17.89
CA HIS A 423 -11.45 2.85 17.81
C HIS A 423 -10.56 1.71 17.32
N LEU A 424 -10.72 0.51 17.89
CA LEU A 424 -9.96 -0.66 17.51
C LEU A 424 -10.07 -0.95 16.01
N PHE A 425 -11.30 -1.06 15.50
CA PHE A 425 -11.48 -1.45 14.11
C PHE A 425 -11.23 -0.31 13.13
N ALA A 426 -11.63 0.92 13.41
CA ALA A 426 -11.41 2.04 12.50
C ALA A 426 -9.96 2.51 12.47
N PHE A 427 -9.33 2.70 13.64
CA PHE A 427 -8.00 3.32 13.72
C PHE A 427 -6.86 2.29 13.81
N ASP A 428 -6.93 1.34 14.75
CA ASP A 428 -5.82 0.44 14.96
C ASP A 428 -5.71 -0.61 13.84
N LEU A 429 -6.82 -1.22 13.43
CA LEU A 429 -6.83 -2.30 12.45
C LEU A 429 -6.99 -1.79 11.01
N MET A 430 -7.99 -0.94 10.72
CA MET A 430 -8.13 -0.35 9.37
C MET A 430 -7.11 0.75 9.11
N GLY A 431 -6.40 1.23 10.13
CA GLY A 431 -5.38 2.27 10.02
C GLY A 431 -5.92 3.59 9.47
N LEU A 432 -7.22 3.84 9.63
CA LEU A 432 -7.78 5.16 9.34
C LEU A 432 -7.28 6.15 10.39
N ARG A 433 -7.25 7.42 10.04
CA ARG A 433 -6.97 8.50 10.99
C ARG A 433 -7.77 9.73 10.59
N ALA A 434 -8.13 10.53 11.59
CA ALA A 434 -8.60 11.87 11.29
C ALA A 434 -7.42 12.63 10.67
N GLU A 435 -7.55 13.01 9.43
CA GLU A 435 -6.63 13.95 8.84
C GLU A 435 -6.92 15.29 9.51
N SER A 436 -5.89 15.96 10.02
CA SER A 436 -5.99 17.39 10.28
C SER A 436 -6.47 17.95 8.95
N SER A 437 -7.74 18.33 8.87
CA SER A 437 -8.28 18.86 7.64
C SER A 437 -7.32 19.96 7.20
N ASP A 438 -6.61 19.75 6.09
CA ASP A 438 -6.12 20.83 5.24
C ASP A 438 -7.32 21.56 4.60
N ASN A 439 -8.36 21.72 5.37
CA ASN A 439 -9.26 22.85 5.36
C ASN A 439 -8.51 24.14 5.77
N ASN A 440 -7.16 24.07 5.87
CA ASN A 440 -6.37 25.28 6.06
C ASN A 440 -6.63 26.23 4.89
N GLN A 441 -6.70 25.74 3.67
CA GLN A 441 -6.97 26.64 2.54
C GLN A 441 -8.41 27.15 2.56
N ALA A 442 -9.43 26.32 2.76
CA ALA A 442 -10.80 26.79 2.90
C ALA A 442 -11.05 27.54 4.23
N ARG A 443 -10.33 27.19 5.30
CA ARG A 443 -10.31 27.96 6.54
C ARG A 443 -9.55 29.27 6.38
N GLU A 444 -8.37 29.27 5.76
CA GLU A 444 -7.60 30.49 5.47
C GLU A 444 -8.37 31.40 4.53
N GLU A 445 -9.03 30.87 3.51
CA GLU A 445 -9.96 31.65 2.68
C GLU A 445 -11.17 32.16 3.45
N ALA A 446 -11.75 31.38 4.34
CA ALA A 446 -12.86 31.80 5.19
C ALA A 446 -12.41 32.83 6.21
N TYR A 447 -11.25 32.63 6.88
CA TYR A 447 -10.66 33.61 7.77
C TYR A 447 -10.28 34.90 7.02
N GLY A 448 -9.68 34.76 5.82
CA GLY A 448 -9.36 35.90 4.96
C GLY A 448 -10.60 36.73 4.67
N LYS A 449 -11.69 36.12 4.24
CA LYS A 449 -12.96 36.82 3.97
C LYS A 449 -13.53 37.51 5.21
N VAL A 450 -13.44 36.89 6.39
CA VAL A 450 -13.90 37.49 7.66
C VAL A 450 -13.02 38.67 8.04
N VAL A 451 -11.69 38.55 7.92
CA VAL A 451 -10.76 39.66 8.21
C VAL A 451 -10.99 40.83 7.22
N ASP A 452 -11.16 40.53 5.94
CA ASP A 452 -11.47 41.55 4.92
C ASP A 452 -12.80 42.27 5.22
N MET A 453 -13.86 41.55 5.64
CA MET A 453 -15.10 42.20 6.09
C MET A 453 -14.91 43.13 7.30
N VAL A 454 -14.07 42.72 8.27
CA VAL A 454 -13.75 43.55 9.43
C VAL A 454 -12.92 44.77 9.04
N LEU A 455 -11.99 44.63 8.08
CA LEU A 455 -11.22 45.75 7.52
C LEU A 455 -12.09 46.73 6.72
N ASP A 456 -13.11 46.23 6.02
CA ASP A 456 -14.10 47.08 5.35
C ASP A 456 -14.92 47.92 6.36
N LEU A 457 -15.32 47.32 7.50
CA LEU A 457 -15.98 48.05 8.58
C LEU A 457 -15.06 49.11 9.16
N ARG A 458 -13.77 48.81 9.37
CA ARG A 458 -12.76 49.78 9.81
C ARG A 458 -12.59 50.92 8.81
N SER A 459 -12.58 50.61 7.50
CA SER A 459 -12.47 51.61 6.44
C SER A 459 -13.67 52.57 6.43
N LYS A 460 -14.90 52.05 6.62
CA LYS A 460 -16.12 52.84 6.76
C LYS A 460 -16.05 53.76 7.97
N ALA A 461 -15.64 53.23 9.15
CA ALA A 461 -15.47 54.07 10.35
C ALA A 461 -14.47 55.21 10.10
N LYS A 462 -13.35 54.97 9.40
CA LYS A 462 -12.41 56.01 8.99
C LYS A 462 -13.05 57.05 8.07
N ALA A 463 -13.85 56.63 7.08
CA ALA A 463 -14.53 57.55 6.16
C ALA A 463 -15.54 58.44 6.91
N ASP A 464 -16.22 57.89 7.91
CA ASP A 464 -17.16 58.59 8.78
C ASP A 464 -16.49 59.41 9.88
N LYS A 465 -15.14 59.44 9.92
CA LYS A 465 -14.31 60.11 10.95
C LYS A 465 -14.53 59.56 12.38
N ASP A 466 -15.07 58.32 12.49
CA ASP A 466 -15.15 57.61 13.77
C ASP A 466 -13.84 56.90 14.08
N TRP A 467 -12.88 57.70 14.57
CA TRP A 467 -11.53 57.22 14.88
C TRP A 467 -11.53 56.21 16.04
N ALA A 468 -12.46 56.37 17.00
CA ALA A 468 -12.57 55.48 18.15
C ALA A 468 -12.92 54.02 17.72
N THR A 469 -13.90 53.85 16.84
CA THR A 469 -14.27 52.54 16.31
C THR A 469 -13.16 51.97 15.40
N SER A 470 -12.52 52.82 14.60
CA SER A 470 -11.41 52.37 13.72
C SER A 470 -10.21 51.85 14.52
N ASP A 471 -9.82 52.55 15.60
CA ASP A 471 -8.70 52.12 16.46
C ASP A 471 -9.07 50.84 17.25
N LYS A 472 -10.29 50.76 17.79
CA LYS A 472 -10.78 49.58 18.47
C LYS A 472 -10.72 48.33 17.59
N ILE A 473 -11.13 48.44 16.32
CA ILE A 473 -11.07 47.32 15.38
C ILE A 473 -9.61 46.87 15.13
N ARG A 474 -8.68 47.81 14.97
CA ARG A 474 -7.25 47.54 14.79
C ARG A 474 -6.70 46.79 16.01
N ASP A 475 -6.99 47.28 17.20
CA ASP A 475 -6.49 46.68 18.44
C ASP A 475 -7.06 45.28 18.67
N MET A 476 -8.36 45.05 18.38
CA MET A 476 -8.98 43.72 18.41
C MET A 476 -8.36 42.73 17.40
N LEU A 477 -7.99 43.19 16.20
CA LEU A 477 -7.28 42.38 15.22
C LEU A 477 -5.87 42.03 15.69
N ALA A 478 -5.16 43.01 16.30
CA ALA A 478 -3.84 42.77 16.88
C ALA A 478 -3.89 41.79 18.05
N ASP A 479 -4.88 41.88 18.94
CA ASP A 479 -5.11 40.92 20.04
C ASP A 479 -5.45 39.54 19.54
N ALA A 480 -6.07 39.43 18.36
CA ALA A 480 -6.36 38.18 17.68
C ALA A 480 -5.17 37.60 16.85
N GLY A 481 -4.00 38.28 16.89
CA GLY A 481 -2.77 37.85 16.22
C GLY A 481 -2.65 38.31 14.76
N PHE A 482 -3.40 39.32 14.33
CA PHE A 482 -3.31 39.86 12.96
C PHE A 482 -2.53 41.20 12.96
N GLU A 483 -1.44 41.28 12.20
CA GLU A 483 -0.75 42.51 11.89
C GLU A 483 -1.43 43.19 10.69
N VAL A 484 -1.98 44.41 10.91
CA VAL A 484 -2.67 45.19 9.88
C VAL A 484 -1.84 46.39 9.51
N LYS A 485 -1.56 46.56 8.19
CA LYS A 485 -0.86 47.75 7.64
C LYS A 485 -1.75 48.50 6.66
N ASP A 486 -1.88 49.83 6.89
CA ASP A 486 -2.56 50.70 5.95
C ASP A 486 -1.63 51.05 4.78
N THR A 487 -2.08 50.82 3.54
CA THR A 487 -1.38 51.18 2.31
C THR A 487 -2.19 52.18 1.50
N LYS A 488 -1.61 52.73 0.41
CA LYS A 488 -2.30 53.67 -0.47
C LYS A 488 -3.50 53.01 -1.19
N ASP A 489 -3.47 51.69 -1.35
CA ASP A 489 -4.47 50.90 -2.08
C ASP A 489 -5.45 50.20 -1.13
N GLY A 490 -5.37 50.43 0.19
CA GLY A 490 -6.21 49.82 1.21
C GLY A 490 -5.42 49.20 2.37
N ALA A 491 -6.09 48.57 3.34
CA ALA A 491 -5.45 47.85 4.44
C ALA A 491 -5.03 46.45 3.98
N VAL A 492 -3.80 46.04 4.29
CA VAL A 492 -3.29 44.69 4.10
C VAL A 492 -3.00 44.04 5.46
N TRP A 493 -3.15 42.76 5.55
CA TRP A 493 -2.97 42.03 6.80
C TRP A 493 -2.13 40.76 6.64
N LYS A 494 -1.53 40.33 7.71
CA LYS A 494 -0.89 39.02 7.84
C LYS A 494 -1.16 38.45 9.24
N LEU A 495 -1.23 37.12 9.33
CA LEU A 495 -1.28 36.46 10.63
C LEU A 495 0.15 36.41 11.19
N ASP A 496 0.35 36.94 12.38
CA ASP A 496 1.61 36.81 13.13
C ASP A 496 1.65 35.40 13.75
N LYS A 497 2.69 34.59 13.38
CA LYS A 497 2.83 33.20 13.84
C LYS A 497 3.40 33.18 15.26
#